data_13dc5d55bba4ceae79e6847130f825f9
#
_entry.id   13dc5d55bba4ceae79e6847130f825f9
#
_cell.length_a   1.000
_cell.length_b   1.000
_cell.length_c   1.000
_cell.angle_alpha   90.00
_cell.angle_beta   90.00
_cell.angle_gamma   90.00
#
_symmetry.space_group_name_H-M   'P 1'
#
loop_
_entity.id
_entity.type
_entity.pdbx_description
1 polymer ?
#
loop_
_entity_poly.entity_id
_entity_poly.type
_entity_poly.pdbx_seq_one_letter_code
_entity_poly.pdbx_strand_id
1 'polypeptide(L)'
;MASTTSRENQKSLFSLWFRGKTLIVTTLVGWIPLSLGQILRNLLYRTIVKQIGFPVWIRPNVEFTNPRWIAIDNRVSIARSVCIDILPNNDVYLGKRVKLERGVRLSCQGKQGRIFLKDKVCLDRDVDIKVHQGGQIAIGEETYIGSYTCISGYGKIEIGNNCTLGSHVAIYAHNHDFSDPYKKIKEQGFTVKGVAIEDDCCLGNGVKVVDGVTIGKGSIISAGAVVTKDIPPYSVAAGVPAKVISQRG
;
A
#
# COMPACT_ATOMS: atom_id res chain seq x y z
N MET A 1 16.17 23.48 -31.28
CA MET A 1 14.74 23.08 -31.10
C MET A 1 14.38 21.70 -31.67
N ALA A 2 15.08 21.13 -32.64
CA ALA A 2 14.76 19.83 -33.25
C ALA A 2 15.08 18.58 -32.36
N SER A 3 15.93 18.68 -31.35
CA SER A 3 16.34 17.54 -30.52
C SER A 3 15.36 17.17 -29.40
N THR A 4 14.53 18.10 -28.96
CA THR A 4 13.54 17.89 -27.88
C THR A 4 12.30 17.14 -28.39
N THR A 5 11.81 17.49 -29.55
CA THR A 5 10.65 16.85 -30.21
C THR A 5 10.92 15.38 -30.57
N SER A 6 12.13 15.05 -31.00
CA SER A 6 12.54 13.66 -31.30
C SER A 6 12.57 12.79 -30.04
N ARG A 7 13.05 13.30 -28.91
CA ARG A 7 13.08 12.58 -27.63
C ARG A 7 11.69 12.38 -27.00
N GLU A 8 10.80 13.33 -27.17
CA GLU A 8 9.41 13.21 -26.71
C GLU A 8 8.62 12.18 -27.52
N ASN A 9 8.78 12.17 -28.84
CA ASN A 9 8.18 11.17 -29.73
C ASN A 9 8.71 9.76 -29.45
N GLN A 10 10.00 9.59 -29.20
CA GLN A 10 10.58 8.30 -28.81
C GLN A 10 10.02 7.79 -27.46
N LYS A 11 9.86 8.68 -26.47
CA LYS A 11 9.25 8.32 -25.16
C LYS A 11 7.78 7.93 -25.30
N SER A 12 7.05 8.60 -26.17
CA SER A 12 5.64 8.30 -26.47
C SER A 12 5.49 6.92 -27.15
N LEU A 13 6.27 6.65 -28.19
CA LEU A 13 6.27 5.37 -28.89
C LEU A 13 6.68 4.20 -28.00
N PHE A 14 7.72 4.37 -27.17
CA PHE A 14 8.14 3.37 -26.19
C PHE A 14 7.05 3.09 -25.16
N SER A 15 6.35 4.11 -24.71
CA SER A 15 5.22 3.98 -23.78
C SER A 15 4.06 3.17 -24.39
N LEU A 16 3.70 3.43 -25.64
CA LEU A 16 2.65 2.71 -26.39
C LEU A 16 3.05 1.25 -26.62
N TRP A 17 4.27 1.01 -27.06
CA TRP A 17 4.79 -0.35 -27.26
C TRP A 17 4.78 -1.15 -25.97
N PHE A 18 5.23 -0.57 -24.85
CA PHE A 18 5.25 -1.23 -23.55
C PHE A 18 3.83 -1.55 -23.04
N ARG A 19 2.86 -0.66 -23.25
CA ARG A 19 1.44 -0.91 -22.93
C ARG A 19 0.89 -2.05 -23.77
N GLY A 20 1.16 -2.08 -25.08
CA GLY A 20 0.77 -3.17 -25.97
C GLY A 20 1.36 -4.51 -25.52
N LYS A 21 2.67 -4.53 -25.21
CA LYS A 21 3.35 -5.71 -24.67
C LYS A 21 2.72 -6.19 -23.35
N THR A 22 2.45 -5.29 -22.44
CA THR A 22 1.81 -5.61 -21.15
C THR A 22 0.44 -6.25 -21.38
N LEU A 23 -0.39 -5.63 -22.23
CA LEU A 23 -1.71 -6.16 -22.58
C LEU A 23 -1.61 -7.57 -23.15
N ILE A 24 -0.74 -7.79 -24.14
CA ILE A 24 -0.54 -9.11 -24.75
C ILE A 24 -0.13 -10.15 -23.70
N VAL A 25 0.89 -9.85 -22.91
CA VAL A 25 1.40 -10.79 -21.89
C VAL A 25 0.32 -11.11 -20.85
N THR A 26 -0.38 -10.12 -20.31
CA THR A 26 -1.41 -10.34 -19.29
C THR A 26 -2.63 -11.08 -19.86
N THR A 27 -3.04 -10.79 -21.08
CA THR A 27 -4.16 -11.49 -21.76
C THR A 27 -3.81 -12.94 -22.04
N LEU A 28 -2.59 -13.22 -22.48
CA LEU A 28 -2.17 -14.59 -22.82
C LEU A 28 -2.07 -15.52 -21.60
N VAL A 29 -1.55 -15.03 -20.47
CA VAL A 29 -1.21 -15.90 -19.34
C VAL A 29 -1.94 -15.57 -18.03
N GLY A 30 -2.60 -14.43 -17.95
CA GLY A 30 -3.22 -13.94 -16.72
C GLY A 30 -4.33 -14.84 -16.17
N TRP A 31 -5.07 -15.49 -17.04
CA TRP A 31 -6.22 -16.35 -16.70
C TRP A 31 -5.87 -17.84 -16.59
N ILE A 32 -4.74 -18.30 -17.11
CA ILE A 32 -4.39 -19.74 -17.15
C ILE A 32 -4.27 -20.27 -15.71
N PRO A 33 -5.07 -21.29 -15.35
CA PRO A 33 -5.05 -21.83 -13.99
C PRO A 33 -3.85 -22.77 -13.75
N LEU A 34 -3.72 -23.24 -12.50
CA LEU A 34 -2.80 -24.29 -12.07
C LEU A 34 -1.31 -23.99 -12.34
N SER A 35 -0.52 -25.05 -12.34
CA SER A 35 0.96 -24.99 -12.42
C SER A 35 1.47 -24.44 -13.74
N LEU A 36 0.83 -24.78 -14.86
CA LEU A 36 1.22 -24.26 -16.18
C LEU A 36 1.12 -22.72 -16.22
N GLY A 37 -0.02 -22.17 -15.79
CA GLY A 37 -0.18 -20.72 -15.73
C GLY A 37 0.83 -20.07 -14.79
N GLN A 38 1.16 -20.72 -13.68
CA GLN A 38 2.16 -20.22 -12.74
C GLN A 38 3.56 -20.12 -13.37
N ILE A 39 3.98 -21.16 -14.11
CA ILE A 39 5.27 -21.17 -14.80
C ILE A 39 5.31 -20.08 -15.88
N LEU A 40 4.26 -19.98 -16.68
CA LEU A 40 4.17 -18.99 -17.76
C LEU A 40 4.17 -17.55 -17.21
N ARG A 41 3.44 -17.28 -16.13
CA ARG A 41 3.48 -15.96 -15.47
C ARG A 41 4.86 -15.63 -14.92
N ASN A 42 5.51 -16.56 -14.24
CA ASN A 42 6.87 -16.35 -13.73
C ASN A 42 7.88 -16.03 -14.84
N LEU A 43 7.72 -16.65 -16.01
CA LEU A 43 8.61 -16.42 -17.15
C LEU A 43 8.29 -15.08 -17.84
N LEU A 44 7.02 -14.86 -18.20
CA LEU A 44 6.63 -13.74 -19.05
C LEU A 44 6.51 -12.42 -18.29
N TYR A 45 6.10 -12.43 -17.02
CA TYR A 45 6.01 -11.20 -16.22
C TYR A 45 7.38 -10.55 -15.96
N ARG A 46 8.49 -11.33 -16.01
CA ARG A 46 9.86 -10.76 -16.00
C ARG A 46 10.11 -9.73 -17.09
N THR A 47 9.35 -9.80 -18.17
CA THR A 47 9.51 -8.89 -19.31
C THR A 47 8.72 -7.60 -19.21
N ILE A 48 7.82 -7.48 -18.23
CA ILE A 48 6.93 -6.33 -18.05
C ILE A 48 7.06 -5.63 -16.70
N VAL A 49 7.49 -6.32 -15.63
CA VAL A 49 7.76 -5.70 -14.32
C VAL A 49 9.18 -5.15 -14.24
N LYS A 50 9.41 -4.20 -13.33
CA LYS A 50 10.73 -3.60 -13.07
C LYS A 50 11.76 -4.65 -12.64
N GLN A 51 11.35 -5.51 -11.72
CA GLN A 51 12.15 -6.60 -11.17
C GLN A 51 11.21 -7.68 -10.64
N ILE A 52 11.57 -8.94 -10.83
CA ILE A 52 10.86 -10.08 -10.22
C ILE A 52 11.86 -11.15 -9.79
N GLY A 53 11.75 -11.53 -8.52
CA GLY A 53 12.55 -12.59 -7.92
C GLY A 53 12.09 -13.99 -8.31
N PHE A 54 12.68 -15.00 -7.67
CA PHE A 54 12.31 -16.39 -7.87
C PHE A 54 12.53 -17.19 -6.57
N PRO A 55 11.61 -18.13 -6.24
CA PRO A 55 10.28 -18.30 -6.82
C PRO A 55 9.31 -17.19 -6.42
N VAL A 56 8.33 -16.89 -7.28
CA VAL A 56 7.22 -15.99 -7.00
C VAL A 56 5.92 -16.70 -7.41
N TRP A 57 4.89 -16.61 -6.59
CA TRP A 57 3.59 -17.23 -6.85
C TRP A 57 2.55 -16.15 -7.18
N ILE A 58 2.19 -16.04 -8.46
CA ILE A 58 1.15 -15.13 -8.93
C ILE A 58 -0.04 -15.96 -9.39
N ARG A 59 -1.18 -15.82 -8.72
CA ARG A 59 -2.41 -16.53 -9.04
C ARG A 59 -3.11 -15.94 -10.28
N PRO A 60 -4.07 -16.65 -10.89
CA PRO A 60 -4.87 -16.08 -11.98
C PRO A 60 -5.64 -14.82 -11.57
N ASN A 61 -5.99 -13.98 -12.56
CA ASN A 61 -6.76 -12.75 -12.40
C ASN A 61 -6.10 -11.73 -11.44
N VAL A 62 -4.78 -11.64 -11.49
CA VAL A 62 -4.01 -10.56 -10.89
C VAL A 62 -3.84 -9.45 -11.92
N GLU A 63 -4.15 -8.22 -11.54
CA GLU A 63 -4.09 -7.06 -12.41
C GLU A 63 -2.91 -6.16 -12.05
N PHE A 64 -2.12 -5.80 -13.07
CA PHE A 64 -1.03 -4.83 -12.95
C PHE A 64 -1.21 -3.71 -13.96
N THR A 65 -1.37 -2.48 -13.46
CA THR A 65 -1.30 -1.28 -14.30
C THR A 65 0.11 -0.70 -14.21
N ASN A 66 0.74 -0.40 -15.35
CA ASN A 66 2.12 0.10 -15.44
C ASN A 66 3.16 -0.74 -14.66
N PRO A 67 3.24 -2.07 -14.88
CA PRO A 67 4.05 -3.00 -14.09
C PRO A 67 5.55 -2.69 -14.08
N ARG A 68 6.06 -1.90 -15.00
CA ARG A 68 7.47 -1.45 -15.02
C ARG A 68 7.90 -0.64 -13.79
N TRP A 69 6.96 -0.23 -12.95
CA TRP A 69 7.20 0.48 -11.70
C TRP A 69 7.04 -0.42 -10.47
N ILE A 70 6.81 -1.73 -10.69
CA ILE A 70 6.62 -2.72 -9.65
C ILE A 70 7.89 -3.57 -9.53
N ALA A 71 8.47 -3.61 -8.34
CA ALA A 71 9.56 -4.52 -8.00
C ALA A 71 9.05 -5.58 -7.01
N ILE A 72 9.28 -6.85 -7.33
CA ILE A 72 8.83 -8.01 -6.57
C ILE A 72 10.06 -8.85 -6.21
N ASP A 73 10.30 -9.09 -4.93
CA ASP A 73 11.44 -9.89 -4.48
C ASP A 73 11.08 -11.40 -4.44
N ASN A 74 11.99 -12.20 -3.91
CA ASN A 74 11.89 -13.65 -3.87
C ASN A 74 10.78 -14.14 -2.92
N ARG A 75 10.14 -15.25 -3.27
CA ARG A 75 9.15 -15.94 -2.45
C ARG A 75 7.90 -15.11 -2.14
N VAL A 76 7.61 -14.09 -2.94
CA VAL A 76 6.36 -13.33 -2.85
C VAL A 76 5.19 -14.17 -3.33
N SER A 77 4.05 -14.08 -2.65
CA SER A 77 2.80 -14.74 -3.00
C SER A 77 1.71 -13.71 -3.26
N ILE A 78 1.12 -13.72 -4.44
CA ILE A 78 0.06 -12.83 -4.86
C ILE A 78 -1.17 -13.67 -5.20
N ALA A 79 -2.21 -13.56 -4.39
CA ALA A 79 -3.45 -14.31 -4.55
C ALA A 79 -4.30 -13.76 -5.71
N ARG A 80 -5.39 -14.45 -6.04
CA ARG A 80 -6.32 -14.04 -7.10
C ARG A 80 -6.99 -12.70 -6.80
N SER A 81 -7.34 -11.95 -7.86
CA SER A 81 -8.04 -10.67 -7.77
C SER A 81 -7.27 -9.59 -6.99
N VAL A 82 -5.96 -9.74 -6.85
CA VAL A 82 -5.09 -8.66 -6.39
C VAL A 82 -4.94 -7.66 -7.53
N CYS A 83 -5.09 -6.37 -7.21
CA CYS A 83 -4.92 -5.28 -8.15
C CYS A 83 -3.81 -4.35 -7.67
N ILE A 84 -2.77 -4.16 -8.50
CA ILE A 84 -1.71 -3.17 -8.27
C ILE A 84 -1.85 -2.11 -9.37
N ASP A 85 -2.53 -1.01 -9.03
CA ASP A 85 -2.85 0.08 -9.94
C ASP A 85 -1.99 1.30 -9.65
N ILE A 86 -0.99 1.53 -10.48
CA ILE A 86 -0.04 2.63 -10.30
C ILE A 86 0.07 3.49 -11.55
N LEU A 87 0.03 4.80 -11.37
CA LEU A 87 0.33 5.75 -12.43
C LEU A 87 1.85 5.80 -12.70
N PRO A 88 2.29 6.28 -13.88
CA PRO A 88 3.71 6.44 -14.17
C PRO A 88 4.46 7.30 -13.14
N ASN A 89 5.74 6.98 -12.92
CA ASN A 89 6.63 7.64 -11.95
C ASN A 89 6.23 7.45 -10.48
N ASN A 90 5.57 6.35 -10.17
CA ASN A 90 5.34 5.86 -8.82
C ASN A 90 6.07 4.53 -8.64
N ASP A 91 6.35 4.13 -7.42
CA ASP A 91 7.05 2.88 -7.14
C ASP A 91 6.26 2.00 -6.16
N VAL A 92 6.18 0.71 -6.48
CA VAL A 92 5.71 -0.33 -5.55
C VAL A 92 6.82 -1.35 -5.38
N TYR A 93 7.20 -1.62 -4.14
CA TYR A 93 8.17 -2.64 -3.79
C TYR A 93 7.53 -3.68 -2.85
N LEU A 94 7.66 -4.94 -3.23
CA LEU A 94 7.26 -6.10 -2.45
C LEU A 94 8.50 -6.87 -2.03
N GLY A 95 8.85 -6.82 -0.74
CA GLY A 95 9.99 -7.51 -0.15
C GLY A 95 9.84 -9.03 -0.14
N LYS A 96 10.87 -9.72 0.34
CA LYS A 96 10.91 -11.19 0.36
C LYS A 96 9.78 -11.77 1.21
N ARG A 97 9.14 -12.83 0.70
CA ARG A 97 8.06 -13.54 1.40
C ARG A 97 6.83 -12.68 1.71
N VAL A 98 6.68 -11.53 1.05
CA VAL A 98 5.43 -10.76 1.14
C VAL A 98 4.28 -11.62 0.64
N LYS A 99 3.14 -11.54 1.35
CA LYS A 99 1.89 -12.20 0.99
C LYS A 99 0.81 -11.15 0.76
N LEU A 100 0.22 -11.18 -0.44
CA LEU A 100 -0.96 -10.41 -0.76
C LEU A 100 -2.13 -11.40 -0.94
N GLU A 101 -3.08 -11.39 -0.02
CA GLU A 101 -4.25 -12.26 -0.05
C GLU A 101 -5.30 -11.74 -1.05
N ARG A 102 -6.36 -12.51 -1.25
CA ARG A 102 -7.38 -12.23 -2.26
C ARG A 102 -7.98 -10.83 -2.12
N GLY A 103 -8.11 -10.13 -3.23
CA GLY A 103 -8.77 -8.82 -3.31
C GLY A 103 -7.94 -7.66 -2.79
N VAL A 104 -6.70 -7.89 -2.36
CA VAL A 104 -5.79 -6.79 -1.95
C VAL A 104 -5.62 -5.81 -3.10
N ARG A 105 -5.73 -4.53 -2.77
CA ARG A 105 -5.52 -3.43 -3.71
C ARG A 105 -4.39 -2.53 -3.24
N LEU A 106 -3.42 -2.30 -4.13
CA LEU A 106 -2.35 -1.32 -3.95
C LEU A 106 -2.48 -0.27 -5.04
N SER A 107 -2.69 0.99 -4.69
CA SER A 107 -2.84 2.05 -5.69
C SER A 107 -1.99 3.27 -5.39
N CYS A 108 -1.32 3.79 -6.43
CA CYS A 108 -0.60 5.05 -6.38
C CYS A 108 -1.21 6.01 -7.41
N GLN A 109 -1.91 7.04 -6.92
CA GLN A 109 -2.57 8.05 -7.71
C GLN A 109 -1.78 9.36 -7.66
N GLY A 110 -1.53 9.95 -8.83
CA GLY A 110 -0.69 11.15 -8.94
C GLY A 110 0.76 10.82 -9.31
N LYS A 111 1.71 11.63 -8.86
CA LYS A 111 3.14 11.46 -9.16
C LYS A 111 3.93 11.26 -7.88
N GLN A 112 5.04 10.50 -7.97
CA GLN A 112 6.00 10.28 -6.88
C GLN A 112 5.44 9.57 -5.65
N GLY A 113 4.32 8.86 -5.80
CA GLY A 113 3.76 8.00 -4.76
C GLY A 113 4.60 6.73 -4.59
N ARG A 114 4.72 6.23 -3.37
CA ARG A 114 5.51 5.04 -3.06
C ARG A 114 4.79 4.12 -2.08
N ILE A 115 4.80 2.83 -2.37
CA ILE A 115 4.37 1.77 -1.46
C ILE A 115 5.54 0.81 -1.25
N PHE A 116 5.98 0.68 0.00
CA PHE A 116 7.06 -0.22 0.39
C PHE A 116 6.55 -1.24 1.40
N LEU A 117 6.45 -2.49 0.98
CA LEU A 117 6.20 -3.61 1.87
C LEU A 117 7.51 -4.34 2.11
N LYS A 118 8.04 -4.30 3.35
CA LYS A 118 9.27 -4.98 3.71
C LYS A 118 9.07 -6.50 3.77
N ASP A 119 10.13 -7.22 4.15
CA ASP A 119 10.14 -8.68 4.15
C ASP A 119 9.04 -9.27 5.06
N LYS A 120 8.41 -10.35 4.61
CA LYS A 120 7.38 -11.12 5.33
C LYS A 120 6.10 -10.34 5.69
N VAL A 121 5.87 -9.14 5.16
CA VAL A 121 4.61 -8.45 5.32
C VAL A 121 3.47 -9.31 4.77
N CYS A 122 2.38 -9.40 5.52
CA CYS A 122 1.17 -10.09 5.11
C CYS A 122 -0.01 -9.12 5.08
N LEU A 123 -0.57 -8.90 3.90
CA LEU A 123 -1.83 -8.19 3.73
C LEU A 123 -2.94 -9.22 3.53
N ASP A 124 -3.89 -9.26 4.47
CA ASP A 124 -5.03 -10.17 4.40
C ASP A 124 -6.08 -9.68 3.40
N ARG A 125 -7.18 -10.41 3.26
CA ARG A 125 -8.20 -10.20 2.21
C ARG A 125 -8.74 -8.78 2.20
N ASP A 126 -8.90 -8.26 0.97
CA ASP A 126 -9.56 -7.00 0.69
C ASP A 126 -8.93 -5.79 1.43
N VAL A 127 -7.64 -5.86 1.77
CA VAL A 127 -6.86 -4.72 2.25
C VAL A 127 -6.69 -3.72 1.11
N ASP A 128 -6.98 -2.45 1.37
CA ASP A 128 -6.84 -1.35 0.40
C ASP A 128 -5.77 -0.35 0.86
N ILE A 129 -4.67 -0.27 0.12
CA ILE A 129 -3.58 0.69 0.36
C ILE A 129 -3.56 1.70 -0.77
N LYS A 130 -3.79 2.97 -0.43
CA LYS A 130 -3.92 4.05 -1.40
C LYS A 130 -3.01 5.22 -1.09
N VAL A 131 -2.08 5.46 -2.00
CA VAL A 131 -1.19 6.62 -1.95
C VAL A 131 -1.70 7.67 -2.93
N HIS A 132 -1.89 8.87 -2.44
CA HIS A 132 -2.18 10.04 -3.25
C HIS A 132 -0.89 10.80 -3.57
N GLN A 133 -0.99 11.86 -4.36
CA GLN A 133 0.13 12.63 -4.90
C GLN A 133 1.24 12.91 -3.86
N GLY A 134 2.44 12.41 -4.13
CA GLY A 134 3.63 12.62 -3.29
C GLY A 134 3.66 11.80 -1.98
N GLY A 135 2.59 11.11 -1.64
CA GLY A 135 2.50 10.33 -0.42
C GLY A 135 3.40 9.08 -0.45
N GLN A 136 3.67 8.55 0.73
CA GLN A 136 4.47 7.33 0.91
C GLN A 136 3.85 6.46 1.99
N ILE A 137 3.74 5.16 1.72
CA ILE A 137 3.32 4.17 2.70
C ILE A 137 4.41 3.11 2.80
N ALA A 138 4.98 2.96 4.00
CA ALA A 138 5.98 1.95 4.30
C ALA A 138 5.47 1.04 5.41
N ILE A 139 5.54 -0.28 5.20
CA ILE A 139 5.16 -1.29 6.18
C ILE A 139 6.39 -2.13 6.51
N GLY A 140 6.74 -2.21 7.77
CA GLY A 140 7.90 -2.89 8.32
C GLY A 140 7.81 -4.41 8.25
N GLU A 141 8.95 -5.05 8.52
CA GLU A 141 9.09 -6.51 8.42
C GLU A 141 8.16 -7.25 9.38
N GLU A 142 7.69 -8.44 8.94
CA GLU A 142 6.87 -9.34 9.76
C GLU A 142 5.54 -8.72 10.24
N THR A 143 5.10 -7.61 9.63
CA THR A 143 3.86 -6.92 10.00
C THR A 143 2.68 -7.55 9.27
N TYR A 144 1.61 -7.80 10.04
CA TYR A 144 0.33 -8.34 9.55
C TYR A 144 -0.73 -7.24 9.52
N ILE A 145 -1.42 -7.14 8.39
CA ILE A 145 -2.55 -6.22 8.18
C ILE A 145 -3.81 -7.04 7.94
N GLY A 146 -4.76 -6.95 8.86
CA GLY A 146 -6.01 -7.71 8.84
C GLY A 146 -6.97 -7.28 7.73
N SER A 147 -7.90 -8.16 7.41
CA SER A 147 -8.85 -8.01 6.30
C SER A 147 -9.63 -6.71 6.34
N TYR A 148 -9.96 -6.17 5.17
CA TYR A 148 -10.77 -4.94 4.99
C TYR A 148 -10.15 -3.69 5.63
N THR A 149 -8.87 -3.71 5.94
CA THR A 149 -8.15 -2.54 6.42
C THR A 149 -7.89 -1.57 5.28
N CYS A 150 -8.13 -0.28 5.55
CA CYS A 150 -7.87 0.82 4.61
C CYS A 150 -6.74 1.71 5.12
N ILE A 151 -5.69 1.89 4.31
CA ILE A 151 -4.57 2.77 4.61
C ILE A 151 -4.44 3.77 3.47
N SER A 152 -4.72 5.03 3.74
CA SER A 152 -4.78 6.04 2.67
C SER A 152 -4.24 7.39 3.10
N GLY A 153 -3.49 8.06 2.23
CA GLY A 153 -3.04 9.42 2.51
C GLY A 153 -2.23 10.08 1.41
N TYR A 154 -2.17 11.40 1.54
CA TYR A 154 -1.25 12.26 0.79
C TYR A 154 0.10 12.38 1.51
N GLY A 155 0.13 12.09 2.81
CA GLY A 155 1.29 12.17 3.67
C GLY A 155 2.09 10.87 3.73
N LYS A 156 3.08 10.90 4.62
CA LYS A 156 3.87 9.72 4.95
C LYS A 156 3.13 8.88 5.98
N ILE A 157 2.96 7.59 5.71
CA ILE A 157 2.47 6.60 6.67
C ILE A 157 3.59 5.57 6.88
N GLU A 158 4.04 5.43 8.10
CA GLU A 158 5.03 4.44 8.50
C GLU A 158 4.43 3.48 9.52
N ILE A 159 4.47 2.21 9.22
CA ILE A 159 4.11 1.13 10.13
C ILE A 159 5.38 0.32 10.38
N GLY A 160 5.75 0.19 11.64
CA GLY A 160 6.97 -0.48 12.09
C GLY A 160 6.99 -1.98 11.83
N ASN A 161 8.01 -2.62 12.35
CA ASN A 161 8.20 -4.06 12.26
C ASN A 161 7.37 -4.79 13.33
N ASN A 162 7.01 -6.06 13.07
CA ASN A 162 6.31 -6.93 14.02
C ASN A 162 4.96 -6.37 14.51
N CYS A 163 4.33 -5.49 13.74
CA CYS A 163 3.03 -4.95 14.08
C CYS A 163 1.91 -5.91 13.68
N THR A 164 0.81 -5.86 14.43
CA THR A 164 -0.42 -6.58 14.09
C THR A 164 -1.57 -5.59 14.04
N LEU A 165 -2.14 -5.39 12.87
CA LEU A 165 -3.36 -4.61 12.70
C LEU A 165 -4.53 -5.58 12.48
N GLY A 166 -5.57 -5.45 13.29
CA GLY A 166 -6.80 -6.21 13.17
C GLY A 166 -7.57 -5.87 11.90
N SER A 167 -8.68 -6.56 11.69
CA SER A 167 -9.56 -6.29 10.55
C SER A 167 -10.28 -4.95 10.68
N HIS A 168 -10.63 -4.33 9.52
CA HIS A 168 -11.36 -3.05 9.47
C HIS A 168 -10.64 -1.88 10.14
N VAL A 169 -9.33 -1.94 10.29
CA VAL A 169 -8.53 -0.78 10.72
C VAL A 169 -8.54 0.28 9.61
N ALA A 170 -8.63 1.56 9.99
CA ALA A 170 -8.56 2.65 9.05
C ALA A 170 -7.50 3.67 9.45
N ILE A 171 -6.56 3.96 8.55
CA ILE A 171 -5.48 4.93 8.76
C ILE A 171 -5.55 5.98 7.66
N TYR A 172 -5.76 7.23 8.04
CA TYR A 172 -5.87 8.35 7.11
C TYR A 172 -4.84 9.44 7.45
N ALA A 173 -3.90 9.70 6.54
CA ALA A 173 -2.86 10.72 6.69
C ALA A 173 -3.21 11.99 5.89
N HIS A 174 -4.36 12.54 6.15
CA HIS A 174 -4.81 13.86 5.72
C HIS A 174 -6.13 14.24 6.41
N ASN A 175 -6.39 15.53 6.61
CA ASN A 175 -7.66 16.06 7.07
C ASN A 175 -8.08 17.21 6.17
N HIS A 176 -9.36 17.26 5.79
CA HIS A 176 -9.91 18.43 5.11
C HIS A 176 -9.90 19.64 6.03
N ASP A 177 -9.55 20.81 5.49
CA ASP A 177 -9.75 22.08 6.18
C ASP A 177 -11.22 22.50 6.07
N PHE A 178 -11.78 22.93 7.20
CA PHE A 178 -13.17 23.34 7.33
C PHE A 178 -13.31 24.57 8.22
N SER A 179 -12.24 25.32 8.41
CA SER A 179 -12.17 26.47 9.33
C SER A 179 -13.04 27.65 8.91
N ASP A 180 -13.28 27.80 7.60
CA ASP A 180 -14.13 28.88 7.07
C ASP A 180 -15.55 28.38 6.82
N PRO A 181 -16.55 28.78 7.65
CA PRO A 181 -17.94 28.32 7.51
C PRO A 181 -18.64 28.84 6.25
N TYR A 182 -18.08 29.83 5.58
CA TYR A 182 -18.67 30.47 4.38
C TYR A 182 -18.15 29.87 3.08
N LYS A 183 -17.12 29.00 3.14
CA LYS A 183 -16.58 28.31 1.99
C LYS A 183 -16.96 26.84 1.99
N LYS A 184 -17.15 26.26 0.80
CA LYS A 184 -17.33 24.81 0.69
C LYS A 184 -16.06 24.09 1.16
N ILE A 185 -16.21 23.06 1.98
CA ILE A 185 -15.08 22.27 2.53
C ILE A 185 -14.10 21.84 1.44
N LYS A 186 -14.61 21.37 0.28
CA LYS A 186 -13.78 20.95 -0.84
C LYS A 186 -12.90 22.05 -1.47
N GLU A 187 -13.16 23.31 -1.18
CA GLU A 187 -12.45 24.48 -1.70
C GLU A 187 -11.42 25.04 -0.69
N GLN A 188 -11.41 24.52 0.54
CA GLN A 188 -10.51 24.97 1.62
C GLN A 188 -9.20 24.19 1.67
N GLY A 189 -9.10 23.08 0.92
CA GLY A 189 -7.90 22.25 0.91
C GLY A 189 -7.88 21.19 2.01
N PHE A 190 -6.68 20.77 2.39
CA PHE A 190 -6.46 19.77 3.41
C PHE A 190 -5.06 19.89 4.03
N THR A 191 -4.93 19.47 5.27
CA THR A 191 -3.65 19.35 5.97
C THR A 191 -3.10 17.94 5.86
N VAL A 192 -1.78 17.82 5.88
CA VAL A 192 -1.05 16.56 5.76
C VAL A 192 0.10 16.57 6.76
N LYS A 193 0.01 15.74 7.79
CA LYS A 193 1.05 15.59 8.82
C LYS A 193 1.72 14.23 8.77
N GLY A 194 0.97 13.21 8.34
CA GLY A 194 1.42 11.82 8.33
C GLY A 194 0.98 11.03 9.56
N VAL A 195 1.24 9.72 9.53
CA VAL A 195 0.97 8.80 10.64
C VAL A 195 2.19 7.91 10.86
N ALA A 196 2.59 7.72 12.11
CA ALA A 196 3.63 6.78 12.49
C ALA A 196 3.07 5.76 13.49
N ILE A 197 3.29 4.48 13.21
CA ILE A 197 3.05 3.36 14.14
C ILE A 197 4.41 2.69 14.32
N GLU A 198 4.95 2.76 15.52
CA GLU A 198 6.27 2.20 15.80
C GLU A 198 6.23 0.67 15.90
N ASP A 199 7.39 0.05 16.13
CA ASP A 199 7.53 -1.40 16.16
C ASP A 199 6.70 -2.06 17.27
N ASP A 200 6.33 -3.33 17.08
CA ASP A 200 5.66 -4.19 18.09
C ASP A 200 4.30 -3.64 18.56
N CYS A 201 3.60 -2.88 17.72
CA CYS A 201 2.28 -2.36 18.06
C CYS A 201 1.16 -3.34 17.67
N CYS A 202 0.11 -3.37 18.49
CA CYS A 202 -1.10 -4.15 18.21
C CYS A 202 -2.33 -3.23 18.17
N LEU A 203 -2.96 -3.12 17.01
CA LEU A 203 -4.21 -2.40 16.82
C LEU A 203 -5.36 -3.39 16.68
N GLY A 204 -6.31 -3.33 17.59
CA GLY A 204 -7.52 -4.17 17.56
C GLY A 204 -8.41 -3.90 16.35
N ASN A 205 -9.37 -4.77 16.13
CA ASN A 205 -10.31 -4.64 15.01
C ASN A 205 -11.07 -3.30 15.05
N GLY A 206 -11.23 -2.67 13.88
CA GLY A 206 -12.00 -1.44 13.73
C GLY A 206 -11.34 -0.18 14.28
N VAL A 207 -10.09 -0.23 14.71
CA VAL A 207 -9.33 0.96 15.14
C VAL A 207 -9.21 1.96 14.00
N LYS A 208 -9.38 3.24 14.33
CA LYS A 208 -9.15 4.35 13.40
C LYS A 208 -8.01 5.23 13.89
N VAL A 209 -7.09 5.57 12.99
CA VAL A 209 -5.97 6.48 13.27
C VAL A 209 -6.06 7.66 12.31
N VAL A 210 -6.09 8.88 12.87
CA VAL A 210 -6.18 10.11 12.07
C VAL A 210 -4.82 10.73 11.82
N ASP A 211 -4.78 11.69 10.90
CA ASP A 211 -3.57 12.41 10.51
C ASP A 211 -2.85 13.08 11.69
N GLY A 212 -1.53 13.01 11.68
CA GLY A 212 -0.65 13.62 12.68
C GLY A 212 -0.42 12.79 13.94
N VAL A 213 -0.86 11.53 13.98
CA VAL A 213 -0.72 10.66 15.15
C VAL A 213 0.53 9.79 15.07
N THR A 214 1.24 9.70 16.21
CA THR A 214 2.27 8.70 16.46
C THR A 214 1.80 7.71 17.52
N ILE A 215 1.84 6.41 17.21
CA ILE A 215 1.62 5.32 18.17
C ILE A 215 2.98 4.75 18.55
N GLY A 216 3.40 4.98 19.81
CA GLY A 216 4.70 4.58 20.31
C GLY A 216 4.86 3.06 20.42
N LYS A 217 6.11 2.62 20.33
CA LYS A 217 6.55 1.22 20.31
C LYS A 217 5.85 0.37 21.38
N GLY A 218 5.48 -0.85 21.00
CA GLY A 218 4.94 -1.83 21.91
C GLY A 218 3.54 -1.51 22.43
N SER A 219 2.84 -0.52 21.88
CA SER A 219 1.52 -0.11 22.35
C SER A 219 0.41 -0.99 21.83
N ILE A 220 -0.65 -1.10 22.61
CA ILE A 220 -1.87 -1.84 22.31
C ILE A 220 -3.04 -0.85 22.20
N ILE A 221 -3.71 -0.85 21.07
CA ILE A 221 -4.92 -0.05 20.84
C ILE A 221 -6.11 -1.00 20.80
N SER A 222 -7.02 -0.84 21.75
CA SER A 222 -8.21 -1.68 21.88
C SER A 222 -9.14 -1.56 20.69
N ALA A 223 -9.88 -2.64 20.39
CA ALA A 223 -10.81 -2.68 19.27
C ALA A 223 -11.83 -1.52 19.30
N GLY A 224 -12.10 -0.96 18.12
CA GLY A 224 -13.06 0.15 17.96
C GLY A 224 -12.56 1.52 18.42
N ALA A 225 -11.34 1.63 18.93
CA ALA A 225 -10.80 2.92 19.39
C ALA A 225 -10.54 3.89 18.21
N VAL A 226 -10.67 5.19 18.48
CA VAL A 226 -10.33 6.26 17.54
C VAL A 226 -9.17 7.07 18.09
N VAL A 227 -7.99 6.88 17.51
CA VAL A 227 -6.75 7.53 17.96
C VAL A 227 -6.62 8.88 17.29
N THR A 228 -6.76 9.94 18.10
CA THR A 228 -6.74 11.35 17.65
C THR A 228 -5.54 12.13 18.20
N LYS A 229 -4.74 11.52 19.07
CA LYS A 229 -3.53 12.08 19.69
C LYS A 229 -2.48 11.01 19.81
N ASP A 230 -1.24 11.41 19.96
CA ASP A 230 -0.12 10.49 20.15
C ASP A 230 -0.34 9.58 21.35
N ILE A 231 0.10 8.34 21.19
CA ILE A 231 0.09 7.31 22.25
C ILE A 231 1.54 7.04 22.65
N PRO A 232 1.89 7.22 23.93
CA PRO A 232 3.23 6.92 24.42
C PRO A 232 3.62 5.44 24.23
N PRO A 233 4.91 5.11 24.13
CA PRO A 233 5.34 3.72 24.04
C PRO A 233 4.80 2.85 25.19
N TYR A 234 4.60 1.56 24.89
CA TYR A 234 4.14 0.53 25.83
C TYR A 234 2.81 0.84 26.52
N SER A 235 1.96 1.65 25.90
CA SER A 235 0.66 2.02 26.44
C SER A 235 -0.44 1.10 25.95
N VAL A 236 -1.45 0.89 26.80
CA VAL A 236 -2.75 0.33 26.39
C VAL A 236 -3.74 1.48 26.30
N ALA A 237 -4.30 1.71 25.12
CA ALA A 237 -5.25 2.80 24.88
C ALA A 237 -6.58 2.27 24.36
N ALA A 238 -7.69 2.90 24.78
CA ALA A 238 -9.04 2.52 24.38
C ALA A 238 -9.97 3.72 24.30
N GLY A 239 -11.08 3.56 23.58
CA GLY A 239 -12.20 4.51 23.56
C GLY A 239 -12.24 5.43 22.33
N VAL A 240 -13.24 6.32 22.31
CA VAL A 240 -13.50 7.32 21.27
C VAL A 240 -13.75 8.66 21.94
N PRO A 241 -12.76 9.60 21.94
CA PRO A 241 -11.39 9.41 21.47
C PRO A 241 -10.60 8.45 22.37
N ALA A 242 -9.57 7.81 21.81
CA ALA A 242 -8.70 6.90 22.56
C ALA A 242 -7.94 7.63 23.66
N LYS A 243 -7.90 7.01 24.84
CA LYS A 243 -7.11 7.44 26.00
C LYS A 243 -6.28 6.29 26.51
N VAL A 244 -5.09 6.58 27.02
CA VAL A 244 -4.26 5.60 27.72
C VAL A 244 -5.00 5.18 29.00
N ILE A 245 -5.22 3.88 29.16
CA ILE A 245 -5.94 3.28 30.30
C ILE A 245 -5.01 2.48 31.20
N SER A 246 -3.88 2.00 30.69
CA SER A 246 -2.82 1.33 31.44
C SER A 246 -1.51 1.35 30.67
N GLN A 247 -0.46 0.88 31.30
CA GLN A 247 0.83 0.57 30.68
C GLN A 247 0.93 -0.93 30.44
N ARG A 248 1.71 -1.31 29.41
CA ARG A 248 2.08 -2.70 29.14
C ARG A 248 3.32 -3.02 29.99
N GLY A 249 3.17 -3.80 31.02
CA GLY A 249 4.29 -4.19 31.92
C GLY A 249 3.79 -5.07 33.03
#